data_ffa123000e6de14b49fa5049817cbed2
#
_entry.id   ffa123000e6de14b49fa5049817cbed2
#
_cell.length_a   1.000
_cell.length_b   1.000
_cell.length_c   1.000
_cell.angle_alpha   90.00
_cell.angle_beta   90.00
_cell.angle_gamma   90.00
#
_symmetry.space_group_name_H-M   'P 1'
#
loop_
_entity.id
_entity.type
_entity.pdbx_description
1 polymer ?
#
loop_
_entity_poly.entity_id
_entity_poly.type
_entity_poly.pdbx_seq_one_letter_code
_entity_poly.pdbx_strand_id
1 'polypeptide(L)'
;MNNINFNKFKNPITTADGSKRAFIEAKKIKTLWFNTGTLCNIECKNCYIESSPKNNRLVYLTFNEVKLFIDEAINKNLGTNEIGFTGGEPFMNKDILKMIEYSLSKNFKVLVLSNAMRPMLNIKEDLLKLNHQNLVIRVSIDHYQKEKHEEVRGKNTFDVMMKGLLWLNSNNFNYALATRLLWGEEEDQLRNNFNQFIDKYNLKLDAKSKQQLVTFVEMDKKVDTPEITTACWNIL
;
A
#
# COMPACT_ATOMS: atom_id res chain seq x y z
N MET A 1 6.63 3.32 31.51
CA MET A 1 5.53 2.55 30.91
C MET A 1 4.49 3.57 30.49
N ASN A 2 4.31 3.80 29.20
CA ASN A 2 3.27 4.70 28.72
C ASN A 2 1.92 4.02 28.94
N ASN A 3 1.12 4.56 29.86
CA ASN A 3 -0.22 4.05 30.13
C ASN A 3 -1.10 4.29 28.90
N ILE A 4 -1.38 3.25 28.14
CA ILE A 4 -2.36 3.31 27.05
C ILE A 4 -3.72 3.63 27.66
N ASN A 5 -4.28 4.78 27.32
CA ASN A 5 -5.60 5.16 27.80
C ASN A 5 -6.69 4.39 27.03
N PHE A 6 -7.23 3.34 27.65
CA PHE A 6 -8.28 2.50 27.07
C PHE A 6 -9.61 3.21 26.77
N ASN A 7 -9.78 4.47 27.20
CA ASN A 7 -10.98 5.27 26.91
C ASN A 7 -10.89 6.05 25.59
N LYS A 8 -9.72 6.08 24.96
CA LYS A 8 -9.54 6.72 23.65
C LYS A 8 -10.37 6.05 22.54
N PHE A 9 -10.78 6.85 21.57
CA PHE A 9 -11.49 6.42 20.35
C PHE A 9 -12.87 5.76 20.59
N LYS A 10 -13.45 5.84 21.77
CA LYS A 10 -14.77 5.25 22.07
C LYS A 10 -15.93 6.15 21.70
N ASN A 11 -15.78 7.46 21.85
CA ASN A 11 -16.83 8.42 21.53
C ASN A 11 -16.53 9.06 20.15
N PRO A 12 -17.50 9.07 19.22
CA PRO A 12 -17.29 9.65 17.89
C PRO A 12 -17.24 11.20 17.88
N ILE A 13 -17.70 11.87 18.95
CA ILE A 13 -17.83 13.32 19.02
C ILE A 13 -16.77 13.95 19.93
N THR A 14 -16.41 13.28 21.02
CA THR A 14 -15.44 13.79 22.00
C THR A 14 -14.27 12.82 22.16
N THR A 15 -13.12 13.38 22.50
CA THR A 15 -11.90 12.65 22.87
C THR A 15 -12.00 12.16 24.33
N ALA A 16 -11.06 11.32 24.76
CA ALA A 16 -11.06 10.78 26.14
C ALA A 16 -10.88 11.87 27.21
N ASP A 17 -10.34 13.04 26.88
CA ASP A 17 -10.20 14.21 27.74
C ASP A 17 -11.40 15.17 27.66
N GLY A 18 -12.44 14.84 26.88
CA GLY A 18 -13.63 15.66 26.71
C GLY A 18 -13.55 16.74 25.63
N SER A 19 -12.41 16.88 24.95
CA SER A 19 -12.25 17.84 23.86
C SER A 19 -13.09 17.42 22.63
N LYS A 20 -13.49 18.42 21.82
CA LYS A 20 -14.22 18.12 20.57
C LYS A 20 -13.31 17.42 19.56
N ARG A 21 -13.72 16.22 19.13
CA ARG A 21 -13.00 15.44 18.12
C ARG A 21 -13.01 16.17 16.78
N ALA A 22 -11.86 16.17 16.09
CA ALA A 22 -11.81 16.61 14.70
C ALA A 22 -12.63 15.67 13.82
N PHE A 23 -13.29 16.24 12.83
CA PHE A 23 -14.03 15.50 11.82
C PHE A 23 -13.83 16.15 10.44
N ILE A 24 -13.93 15.33 9.41
CA ILE A 24 -13.94 15.78 8.02
C ILE A 24 -15.26 15.38 7.41
N GLU A 25 -15.96 16.34 6.83
CA GLU A 25 -17.16 16.05 6.06
C GLU A 25 -16.77 15.36 4.75
N ALA A 26 -17.32 14.18 4.50
CA ALA A 26 -17.08 13.43 3.26
C ALA A 26 -17.79 14.11 2.09
N LYS A 27 -17.02 14.73 1.19
CA LYS A 27 -17.55 15.38 -0.04
C LYS A 27 -17.46 14.47 -1.26
N LYS A 28 -16.41 13.64 -1.33
CA LYS A 28 -16.14 12.73 -2.47
C LYS A 28 -15.37 11.51 -1.96
N ILE A 29 -15.60 10.37 -2.56
CA ILE A 29 -14.81 9.16 -2.36
C ILE A 29 -13.81 9.07 -3.52
N LYS A 30 -12.65 9.72 -3.40
CA LYS A 30 -11.67 9.78 -4.50
C LYS A 30 -11.08 8.42 -4.84
N THR A 31 -10.78 7.60 -3.83
CA THR A 31 -10.17 6.28 -4.00
C THR A 31 -11.01 5.23 -3.28
N LEU A 32 -11.35 4.15 -3.97
CA LEU A 32 -11.89 2.94 -3.36
C LEU A 32 -10.76 1.94 -3.13
N TRP A 33 -10.57 1.52 -1.89
CA TRP A 33 -9.59 0.50 -1.51
C TRP A 33 -10.26 -0.85 -1.31
N PHE A 34 -9.75 -1.87 -2.00
CA PHE A 34 -10.15 -3.25 -1.86
C PHE A 34 -9.05 -4.05 -1.17
N ASN A 35 -9.38 -4.64 -0.01
CA ASN A 35 -8.54 -5.64 0.62
C ASN A 35 -8.85 -7.00 -0.01
N THR A 36 -7.94 -7.51 -0.81
CA THR A 36 -8.14 -8.72 -1.62
C THR A 36 -8.08 -10.02 -0.84
N GLY A 37 -7.82 -9.97 0.46
CA GLY A 37 -7.67 -11.10 1.38
C GLY A 37 -6.42 -10.96 2.25
N THR A 38 -6.30 -11.81 3.29
CA THR A 38 -5.15 -11.76 4.22
C THR A 38 -4.03 -12.74 3.90
N LEU A 39 -4.20 -13.66 2.94
CA LEU A 39 -3.14 -14.56 2.53
C LEU A 39 -2.01 -13.81 1.81
N CYS A 40 -0.77 -14.11 2.20
CA CYS A 40 0.44 -13.56 1.61
C CYS A 40 1.49 -14.69 1.46
N ASN A 41 2.36 -14.58 0.48
CA ASN A 41 3.46 -15.54 0.30
C ASN A 41 4.63 -15.33 1.27
N ILE A 42 4.61 -14.25 2.07
CA ILE A 42 5.58 -13.94 3.12
C ILE A 42 4.87 -13.51 4.41
N GLU A 43 5.61 -13.49 5.51
CA GLU A 43 5.18 -13.01 6.82
C GLU A 43 6.14 -11.93 7.30
N CYS A 44 5.74 -10.66 7.09
CA CYS A 44 6.57 -9.52 7.46
C CYS A 44 6.42 -9.18 8.93
N LYS A 45 7.51 -8.79 9.60
CA LYS A 45 7.44 -8.18 10.92
C LYS A 45 6.59 -6.91 10.85
N ASN A 46 5.74 -6.69 11.86
CA ASN A 46 4.89 -5.50 11.96
C ASN A 46 3.95 -5.29 10.73
N CYS A 47 3.48 -6.38 10.12
CA CYS A 47 2.45 -6.30 9.09
C CYS A 47 1.15 -5.80 9.73
N TYR A 48 0.64 -4.64 9.29
CA TYR A 48 -0.54 -4.00 9.90
C TYR A 48 -1.83 -4.82 9.76
N ILE A 49 -1.92 -5.70 8.76
CA ILE A 49 -3.05 -6.63 8.58
C ILE A 49 -2.70 -8.07 9.00
N GLU A 50 -1.50 -8.28 9.55
CA GLU A 50 -1.01 -9.59 10.04
C GLU A 50 -1.04 -10.68 8.97
N SER A 51 -0.80 -10.31 7.71
CA SER A 51 -0.81 -11.24 6.58
C SER A 51 0.32 -12.24 6.68
N SER A 52 -0.01 -13.49 6.29
CA SER A 52 0.96 -14.58 6.26
C SER A 52 0.48 -15.69 5.32
N PRO A 53 1.30 -16.71 5.02
CA PRO A 53 0.85 -17.89 4.26
C PRO A 53 -0.26 -18.70 4.94
N LYS A 54 -0.51 -18.47 6.23
CA LYS A 54 -1.49 -19.21 7.03
C LYS A 54 -2.68 -18.36 7.45
N ASN A 55 -2.62 -17.04 7.28
CA ASN A 55 -3.72 -16.16 7.71
C ASN A 55 -4.79 -16.08 6.62
N ASN A 56 -5.88 -16.79 6.82
CA ASN A 56 -7.07 -16.78 5.96
C ASN A 56 -8.26 -16.09 6.60
N ARG A 57 -8.03 -15.19 7.57
CA ARG A 57 -9.09 -14.48 8.32
C ARG A 57 -10.05 -13.72 7.41
N LEU A 58 -9.52 -13.04 6.40
CA LEU A 58 -10.31 -12.46 5.33
C LEU A 58 -10.18 -13.34 4.10
N VAL A 59 -11.31 -13.84 3.62
CA VAL A 59 -11.38 -14.60 2.36
C VAL A 59 -11.03 -13.70 1.18
N TYR A 60 -10.64 -14.30 0.07
CA TYR A 60 -10.43 -13.56 -1.16
C TYR A 60 -11.71 -12.91 -1.64
N LEU A 61 -11.65 -11.61 -1.93
CA LEU A 61 -12.69 -10.94 -2.70
C LEU A 61 -12.81 -11.56 -4.07
N THR A 62 -14.04 -11.72 -4.53
CA THR A 62 -14.34 -12.15 -5.89
C THR A 62 -14.42 -10.96 -6.84
N PHE A 63 -14.22 -11.21 -8.13
CA PHE A 63 -14.43 -10.19 -9.16
C PHE A 63 -15.83 -9.56 -9.09
N ASN A 64 -16.87 -10.36 -8.86
CA ASN A 64 -18.25 -9.87 -8.81
C ASN A 64 -18.49 -8.90 -7.66
N GLU A 65 -17.91 -9.15 -6.48
CA GLU A 65 -18.00 -8.24 -5.34
C GLU A 65 -17.34 -6.89 -5.65
N VAL A 66 -16.12 -6.90 -6.19
CA VAL A 66 -15.41 -5.68 -6.58
C VAL A 66 -16.18 -4.90 -7.63
N LYS A 67 -16.71 -5.61 -8.64
CA LYS A 67 -17.54 -5.03 -9.71
C LYS A 67 -18.76 -4.30 -9.16
N LEU A 68 -19.46 -4.88 -8.19
CA LEU A 68 -20.63 -4.24 -7.55
C LEU A 68 -20.28 -2.89 -6.94
N PHE A 69 -19.19 -2.78 -6.18
CA PHE A 69 -18.77 -1.52 -5.56
C PHE A 69 -18.29 -0.49 -6.57
N ILE A 70 -17.61 -0.91 -7.64
CA ILE A 70 -17.19 -0.01 -8.71
C ILE A 70 -18.41 0.54 -9.46
N ASP A 71 -19.37 -0.33 -9.81
CA ASP A 71 -20.61 0.08 -10.47
C ASP A 71 -21.43 1.01 -9.58
N GLU A 72 -21.51 0.74 -8.29
CA GLU A 72 -22.18 1.62 -7.32
C GLU A 72 -21.52 3.01 -7.28
N ALA A 73 -20.19 3.07 -7.24
CA ALA A 73 -19.45 4.33 -7.21
C ALA A 73 -19.71 5.17 -8.47
N ILE A 74 -19.83 4.52 -9.63
CA ILE A 74 -20.18 5.17 -10.90
C ILE A 74 -21.63 5.65 -10.87
N ASN A 75 -22.57 4.76 -10.56
CA ASN A 75 -24.01 5.03 -10.61
C ASN A 75 -24.42 6.11 -9.63
N LYS A 76 -23.81 6.16 -8.45
CA LYS A 76 -24.06 7.19 -7.41
C LYS A 76 -23.21 8.45 -7.60
N ASN A 77 -22.36 8.51 -8.62
CA ASN A 77 -21.45 9.63 -8.89
C ASN A 77 -20.65 10.06 -7.66
N LEU A 78 -20.00 9.10 -6.99
CA LEU A 78 -19.29 9.34 -5.75
C LEU A 78 -18.01 10.17 -5.92
N GLY A 79 -17.63 10.51 -7.16
CA GLY A 79 -16.42 11.27 -7.49
C GLY A 79 -15.14 10.42 -7.41
N THR A 80 -15.27 9.10 -7.44
CA THR A 80 -14.16 8.16 -7.47
C THR A 80 -13.41 8.25 -8.79
N ASN A 81 -12.09 8.33 -8.71
CA ASN A 81 -11.20 8.36 -9.87
C ASN A 81 -10.04 7.37 -9.77
N GLU A 82 -9.89 6.69 -8.62
CA GLU A 82 -8.84 5.71 -8.39
C GLU A 82 -9.40 4.47 -7.68
N ILE A 83 -8.89 3.29 -8.09
CA ILE A 83 -9.15 2.01 -7.45
C ILE A 83 -7.84 1.48 -6.90
N GLY A 84 -7.80 1.21 -5.60
CA GLY A 84 -6.64 0.65 -4.90
C GLY A 84 -6.87 -0.81 -4.53
N PHE A 85 -5.91 -1.67 -4.82
CA PHE A 85 -5.89 -3.07 -4.37
C PHE A 85 -4.77 -3.29 -3.37
N THR A 86 -5.13 -3.81 -2.21
CA THR A 86 -4.23 -4.16 -1.11
C THR A 86 -4.63 -5.51 -0.52
N GLY A 87 -4.02 -5.88 0.58
CA GLY A 87 -4.31 -7.14 1.28
C GLY A 87 -3.02 -7.77 1.79
N GLY A 88 -2.96 -9.10 1.79
CA GLY A 88 -1.70 -9.82 1.93
C GLY A 88 -0.80 -9.58 0.72
N GLU A 89 -0.95 -10.44 -0.29
CA GLU A 89 -0.38 -10.19 -1.61
C GLU A 89 -1.51 -10.25 -2.65
N PRO A 90 -1.89 -9.12 -3.26
CA PRO A 90 -3.01 -9.08 -4.20
C PRO A 90 -2.88 -10.05 -5.38
N PHE A 91 -1.66 -10.27 -5.88
CA PHE A 91 -1.42 -11.19 -6.99
C PHE A 91 -1.57 -12.68 -6.62
N MET A 92 -1.85 -13.01 -5.36
CA MET A 92 -2.31 -14.35 -4.97
C MET A 92 -3.81 -14.56 -5.17
N ASN A 93 -4.60 -13.48 -5.30
CA ASN A 93 -6.01 -13.59 -5.61
C ASN A 93 -6.21 -13.94 -7.10
N LYS A 94 -6.87 -15.05 -7.37
CA LYS A 94 -7.08 -15.58 -8.74
C LYS A 94 -7.87 -14.65 -9.66
N ASP A 95 -8.67 -13.75 -9.08
CA ASP A 95 -9.51 -12.82 -9.84
C ASP A 95 -8.86 -11.43 -10.00
N ILE A 96 -7.65 -11.21 -9.47
CA ILE A 96 -7.01 -9.88 -9.44
C ILE A 96 -6.86 -9.26 -10.83
N LEU A 97 -6.49 -10.04 -11.84
CA LEU A 97 -6.35 -9.54 -13.21
C LEU A 97 -7.68 -9.03 -13.77
N LYS A 98 -8.78 -9.76 -13.55
CA LYS A 98 -10.12 -9.33 -13.95
C LYS A 98 -10.56 -8.05 -13.25
N MET A 99 -10.21 -7.92 -11.96
CA MET A 99 -10.51 -6.72 -11.17
C MET A 99 -9.76 -5.51 -11.71
N ILE A 100 -8.46 -5.66 -12.00
CA ILE A 100 -7.62 -4.61 -12.60
C ILE A 100 -8.16 -4.22 -13.98
N GLU A 101 -8.35 -5.19 -14.86
CA GLU A 101 -8.86 -4.98 -16.22
C GLU A 101 -10.20 -4.25 -16.22
N TYR A 102 -11.14 -4.68 -15.37
CA TYR A 102 -12.43 -4.01 -15.24
C TYR A 102 -12.29 -2.56 -14.77
N SER A 103 -11.46 -2.31 -13.76
CA SER A 103 -11.21 -0.95 -13.26
C SER A 103 -10.61 -0.05 -14.34
N LEU A 104 -9.64 -0.56 -15.10
CA LEU A 104 -9.02 0.16 -16.23
C LEU A 104 -10.03 0.41 -17.36
N SER A 105 -10.91 -0.56 -17.67
CA SER A 105 -11.97 -0.41 -18.69
C SER A 105 -12.99 0.67 -18.36
N LYS A 106 -13.12 1.03 -17.08
CA LYS A 106 -13.96 2.12 -16.57
C LYS A 106 -13.20 3.45 -16.43
N ASN A 107 -11.98 3.55 -16.99
CA ASN A 107 -11.10 4.72 -16.96
C ASN A 107 -10.63 5.14 -15.56
N PHE A 108 -10.63 4.26 -14.58
CA PHE A 108 -10.02 4.54 -13.30
C PHE A 108 -8.49 4.47 -13.38
N LYS A 109 -7.83 5.26 -12.55
CA LYS A 109 -6.45 4.97 -12.15
C LYS A 109 -6.46 3.75 -11.24
N VAL A 110 -5.55 2.83 -11.46
CA VAL A 110 -5.47 1.60 -10.65
C VAL A 110 -4.12 1.56 -9.94
N LEU A 111 -4.17 1.37 -8.63
CA LEU A 111 -2.99 1.23 -7.78
C LEU A 111 -3.01 -0.15 -7.12
N VAL A 112 -1.95 -0.94 -7.32
CA VAL A 112 -1.79 -2.25 -6.67
C VAL A 112 -0.60 -2.20 -5.73
N LEU A 113 -0.81 -2.52 -4.45
CA LEU A 113 0.28 -2.64 -3.46
C LEU A 113 0.78 -4.08 -3.45
N SER A 114 2.03 -4.31 -3.85
CA SER A 114 2.58 -5.66 -4.00
C SER A 114 3.99 -5.76 -3.44
N ASN A 115 4.37 -6.96 -3.02
CA ASN A 115 5.76 -7.29 -2.73
C ASN A 115 6.59 -7.60 -4.00
N ALA A 116 5.96 -7.59 -5.17
CA ALA A 116 6.54 -7.83 -6.50
C ALA A 116 7.30 -9.17 -6.62
N MET A 117 6.95 -10.17 -5.82
CA MET A 117 7.64 -11.46 -5.81
C MET A 117 6.96 -12.48 -6.74
N ARG A 118 7.15 -13.77 -6.43
CA ARG A 118 6.66 -14.89 -7.26
C ARG A 118 5.19 -14.81 -7.66
N PRO A 119 4.21 -14.42 -6.80
CA PRO A 119 2.82 -14.34 -7.24
C PRO A 119 2.62 -13.42 -8.46
N MET A 120 3.23 -12.23 -8.45
CA MET A 120 3.19 -11.32 -9.60
C MET A 120 3.95 -11.89 -10.80
N LEU A 121 5.15 -12.44 -10.59
CA LEU A 121 5.97 -12.99 -11.67
C LEU A 121 5.34 -14.21 -12.36
N ASN A 122 4.53 -14.99 -11.65
CA ASN A 122 3.84 -16.14 -12.22
C ASN A 122 2.76 -15.76 -13.25
N ILE A 123 2.22 -14.54 -13.15
CA ILE A 123 1.17 -14.02 -14.05
C ILE A 123 1.67 -12.87 -14.94
N LYS A 124 2.99 -12.71 -15.04
CA LYS A 124 3.63 -11.60 -15.74
C LYS A 124 3.21 -11.46 -17.21
N GLU A 125 3.01 -12.58 -17.91
CA GLU A 125 2.58 -12.58 -19.32
C GLU A 125 1.14 -12.08 -19.48
N ASP A 126 0.28 -12.33 -18.50
CA ASP A 126 -1.09 -11.82 -18.51
C ASP A 126 -1.14 -10.34 -18.07
N LEU A 127 -0.24 -9.92 -17.18
CA LEU A 127 -0.08 -8.50 -16.85
C LEU A 127 0.33 -7.67 -18.06
N LEU A 128 1.19 -8.19 -18.95
CA LEU A 128 1.59 -7.50 -20.18
C LEU A 128 0.44 -7.28 -21.16
N LYS A 129 -0.62 -8.08 -21.11
CA LYS A 129 -1.79 -7.94 -21.99
C LYS A 129 -2.72 -6.80 -21.57
N LEU A 130 -2.60 -6.32 -20.33
CA LEU A 130 -3.42 -5.23 -19.82
C LEU A 130 -2.99 -3.89 -20.43
N ASN A 131 -3.95 -2.98 -20.63
CA ASN A 131 -3.61 -1.58 -20.89
C ASN A 131 -3.13 -0.93 -19.59
N HIS A 132 -1.81 -0.87 -19.40
CA HIS A 132 -1.21 -0.46 -18.14
C HIS A 132 -0.86 1.03 -18.02
N GLN A 133 -1.34 1.89 -18.93
CA GLN A 133 -1.08 3.35 -18.85
C GLN A 133 -1.58 3.96 -17.52
N ASN A 134 -2.76 3.52 -17.05
CA ASN A 134 -3.36 3.98 -15.80
C ASN A 134 -3.15 3.00 -14.64
N LEU A 135 -2.28 1.99 -14.79
CA LEU A 135 -1.93 1.03 -13.74
C LEU A 135 -0.60 1.41 -13.10
N VAL A 136 -0.59 1.54 -11.79
CA VAL A 136 0.64 1.70 -11.00
C VAL A 136 0.79 0.51 -10.07
N ILE A 137 1.94 -0.15 -10.11
CA ILE A 137 2.29 -1.20 -9.14
C ILE A 137 3.25 -0.57 -8.13
N ARG A 138 2.79 -0.42 -6.88
CA ARG A 138 3.63 0.08 -5.80
C ARG A 138 4.33 -1.08 -5.13
N VAL A 139 5.64 -1.14 -5.37
CA VAL A 139 6.50 -2.21 -4.85
C VAL A 139 6.92 -1.88 -3.43
N SER A 140 6.67 -2.80 -2.54
CA SER A 140 7.07 -2.68 -1.14
C SER A 140 8.54 -3.08 -0.97
N ILE A 141 9.39 -2.08 -0.71
CA ILE A 141 10.81 -2.23 -0.41
C ILE A 141 11.12 -1.48 0.88
N ASP A 142 11.27 -2.20 2.01
CA ASP A 142 11.40 -1.53 3.31
C ASP A 142 12.73 -0.77 3.47
N HIS A 143 13.78 -1.20 2.76
CA HIS A 143 15.08 -0.53 2.75
C HIS A 143 15.85 -0.83 1.45
N TYR A 144 16.73 0.10 1.04
CA TYR A 144 17.63 -0.06 -0.11
C TYR A 144 18.75 -1.07 0.13
N GLN A 145 19.08 -1.38 1.39
CA GLN A 145 20.01 -2.45 1.78
C GLN A 145 19.26 -3.76 1.97
N LYS A 146 19.82 -4.83 1.41
CA LYS A 146 19.24 -6.18 1.46
C LYS A 146 18.98 -6.66 2.88
N GLU A 147 19.98 -6.51 3.75
CA GLU A 147 19.94 -7.01 5.13
C GLU A 147 18.79 -6.38 5.91
N LYS A 148 18.64 -5.06 5.82
CA LYS A 148 17.55 -4.31 6.48
C LYS A 148 16.18 -4.66 5.90
N HIS A 149 16.06 -4.76 4.57
CA HIS A 149 14.83 -5.22 3.95
C HIS A 149 14.44 -6.62 4.43
N GLU A 150 15.39 -7.56 4.46
CA GLU A 150 15.15 -8.95 4.87
C GLU A 150 14.93 -9.10 6.38
N GLU A 151 15.41 -8.17 7.19
CA GLU A 151 15.08 -8.10 8.62
C GLU A 151 13.57 -7.97 8.85
N VAL A 152 12.87 -7.23 8.01
CA VAL A 152 11.43 -7.00 8.10
C VAL A 152 10.63 -8.05 7.32
N ARG A 153 11.06 -8.37 6.09
CA ARG A 153 10.27 -9.21 5.17
C ARG A 153 10.65 -10.68 5.14
N GLY A 154 11.74 -11.03 5.82
CA GLY A 154 12.26 -12.41 5.88
C GLY A 154 13.41 -12.64 4.90
N LYS A 155 14.17 -13.68 5.18
CA LYS A 155 15.36 -14.05 4.40
C LYS A 155 15.02 -14.38 2.94
N ASN A 156 15.93 -14.04 2.04
CA ASN A 156 15.85 -14.28 0.60
C ASN A 156 14.68 -13.57 -0.11
N THR A 157 14.07 -12.56 0.52
CA THR A 157 12.97 -11.80 -0.11
C THR A 157 13.47 -10.69 -1.02
N PHE A 158 14.60 -10.06 -0.69
CA PHE A 158 15.15 -8.95 -1.46
C PHE A 158 15.44 -9.32 -2.92
N ASP A 159 16.19 -10.38 -3.15
CA ASP A 159 16.59 -10.77 -4.51
C ASP A 159 15.38 -11.19 -5.37
N VAL A 160 14.35 -11.78 -4.75
CA VAL A 160 13.12 -12.17 -5.47
C VAL A 160 12.28 -10.93 -5.79
N MET A 161 12.15 -9.99 -4.85
CA MET A 161 11.49 -8.70 -5.08
C MET A 161 12.20 -7.91 -6.18
N MET A 162 13.55 -7.87 -6.15
CA MET A 162 14.35 -7.19 -7.19
C MET A 162 14.10 -7.75 -8.59
N LYS A 163 13.92 -9.06 -8.74
CA LYS A 163 13.54 -9.66 -10.04
C LYS A 163 12.22 -9.10 -10.54
N GLY A 164 11.22 -8.95 -9.68
CA GLY A 164 9.95 -8.35 -10.05
C GLY A 164 10.06 -6.86 -10.38
N LEU A 165 10.80 -6.10 -9.56
CA LEU A 165 11.02 -4.68 -9.79
C LEU A 165 11.74 -4.42 -11.12
N LEU A 166 12.81 -5.16 -11.40
CA LEU A 166 13.55 -5.05 -12.67
C LEU A 166 12.69 -5.48 -13.87
N TRP A 167 11.84 -6.48 -13.70
CA TRP A 167 10.89 -6.88 -14.75
C TRP A 167 9.88 -5.76 -15.03
N LEU A 168 9.30 -5.10 -14.02
CA LEU A 168 8.42 -3.94 -14.20
C LEU A 168 9.14 -2.82 -14.95
N ASN A 169 10.37 -2.49 -14.54
CA ASN A 169 11.20 -1.46 -15.16
C ASN A 169 11.51 -1.76 -16.64
N SER A 170 11.87 -3.00 -16.96
CA SER A 170 12.21 -3.42 -18.31
C SER A 170 11.02 -3.46 -19.27
N ASN A 171 9.81 -3.65 -18.73
CA ASN A 171 8.57 -3.72 -19.52
C ASN A 171 7.76 -2.41 -19.50
N ASN A 172 8.38 -1.30 -19.06
CA ASN A 172 7.79 0.04 -19.05
C ASN A 172 6.45 0.15 -18.28
N PHE A 173 6.29 -0.64 -17.23
CA PHE A 173 5.17 -0.42 -16.30
C PHE A 173 5.37 0.90 -15.55
N ASN A 174 4.26 1.56 -15.21
CA ASN A 174 4.28 2.59 -14.18
C ASN A 174 4.38 1.91 -12.82
N TYR A 175 5.41 2.23 -12.06
CA TYR A 175 5.59 1.70 -10.72
C TYR A 175 6.10 2.76 -9.75
N ALA A 176 5.94 2.52 -8.46
CA ALA A 176 6.45 3.34 -7.38
C ALA A 176 7.04 2.42 -6.29
N LEU A 177 7.82 2.98 -5.40
CA LEU A 177 8.37 2.27 -4.25
C LEU A 177 7.66 2.71 -2.97
N ALA A 178 7.52 1.80 -2.03
CA ALA A 178 7.07 2.08 -0.67
C ALA A 178 8.10 1.58 0.32
N THR A 179 8.59 2.45 1.19
CA THR A 179 9.64 2.17 2.17
C THR A 179 9.23 2.61 3.57
N ARG A 180 10.00 2.22 4.58
CA ARG A 180 9.76 2.55 5.99
C ARG A 180 10.93 3.31 6.59
N LEU A 181 10.62 4.22 7.53
CA LEU A 181 11.58 4.93 8.36
C LEU A 181 11.74 4.18 9.70
N LEU A 182 12.50 3.07 9.70
CA LEU A 182 12.64 2.19 10.87
C LEU A 182 13.98 2.30 11.58
N TRP A 183 15.02 2.73 10.88
CA TRP A 183 16.41 2.59 11.36
C TRP A 183 17.04 3.91 11.79
N GLY A 184 16.21 4.92 12.12
CA GLY A 184 16.67 6.21 12.59
C GLY A 184 17.33 7.09 11.53
N GLU A 185 17.17 6.76 10.25
CA GLU A 185 17.57 7.66 9.16
C GLU A 185 16.57 8.81 9.04
N GLU A 186 17.07 10.02 8.84
CA GLU A 186 16.22 11.15 8.42
C GLU A 186 15.67 10.89 7.02
N GLU A 187 14.45 11.38 6.74
CA GLU A 187 13.78 11.13 5.46
C GLU A 187 14.60 11.58 4.25
N ASP A 188 15.26 12.75 4.34
CA ASP A 188 16.10 13.27 3.26
C ASP A 188 17.32 12.37 3.00
N GLN A 189 17.94 11.86 4.06
CA GLN A 189 19.03 10.90 3.96
C GLN A 189 18.58 9.61 3.28
N LEU A 190 17.44 9.08 3.70
CA LEU A 190 16.83 7.88 3.11
C LEU A 190 16.57 8.09 1.61
N ARG A 191 15.97 9.23 1.22
CA ARG A 191 15.70 9.56 -0.19
C ARG A 191 16.97 9.66 -1.03
N ASN A 192 18.03 10.28 -0.49
CA ASN A 192 19.31 10.36 -1.17
C ASN A 192 19.94 8.97 -1.38
N ASN A 193 19.87 8.09 -0.39
CA ASN A 193 20.33 6.72 -0.50
C ASN A 193 19.50 5.88 -1.50
N PHE A 194 18.17 6.12 -1.54
CA PHE A 194 17.32 5.52 -2.56
C PHE A 194 17.63 6.02 -3.98
N ASN A 195 18.04 7.29 -4.17
CA ASN A 195 18.50 7.75 -5.49
C ASN A 195 19.75 6.98 -5.95
N GLN A 196 20.73 6.77 -5.06
CA GLN A 196 21.90 5.93 -5.39
C GLN A 196 21.50 4.49 -5.74
N PHE A 197 20.51 3.93 -5.04
CA PHE A 197 19.95 2.61 -5.36
C PHE A 197 19.25 2.61 -6.73
N ILE A 198 18.47 3.63 -7.05
CA ILE A 198 17.78 3.83 -8.33
C ILE A 198 18.81 3.90 -9.47
N ASP A 199 19.86 4.69 -9.31
CA ASP A 199 20.94 4.83 -10.28
C ASP A 199 21.69 3.50 -10.49
N LYS A 200 22.03 2.81 -9.39
CA LYS A 200 22.73 1.51 -9.44
C LYS A 200 21.99 0.46 -10.27
N TYR A 201 20.66 0.45 -10.22
CA TYR A 201 19.83 -0.53 -10.92
C TYR A 201 19.16 0.03 -12.18
N ASN A 202 19.51 1.25 -12.62
CA ASN A 202 18.93 1.94 -13.78
C ASN A 202 17.39 1.95 -13.73
N LEU A 203 16.81 2.22 -12.56
CA LEU A 203 15.36 2.31 -12.40
C LEU A 203 14.85 3.66 -12.90
N LYS A 204 13.66 3.66 -13.51
CA LYS A 204 13.02 4.87 -14.06
C LYS A 204 12.19 5.59 -12.99
N LEU A 205 12.84 5.99 -11.90
CA LEU A 205 12.22 6.64 -10.74
C LEU A 205 13.07 7.82 -10.23
N ASP A 206 12.41 8.70 -9.48
CA ASP A 206 13.04 9.76 -8.68
C ASP A 206 12.61 9.61 -7.21
N ALA A 207 13.56 9.32 -6.33
CA ALA A 207 13.28 9.18 -4.90
C ALA A 207 12.91 10.50 -4.22
N LYS A 208 13.16 11.66 -4.82
CA LYS A 208 12.70 12.95 -4.31
C LYS A 208 11.19 13.14 -4.51
N SER A 209 10.61 12.50 -5.50
CA SER A 209 9.17 12.49 -5.74
C SER A 209 8.45 11.67 -4.66
N LYS A 210 7.63 12.32 -3.82
CA LYS A 210 6.81 11.65 -2.79
C LYS A 210 5.78 10.70 -3.39
N GLN A 211 5.48 10.79 -4.68
CA GLN A 211 4.59 9.87 -5.39
C GLN A 211 5.33 8.61 -5.84
N GLN A 212 6.63 8.72 -6.19
CA GLN A 212 7.43 7.61 -6.69
C GLN A 212 8.17 6.85 -5.58
N LEU A 213 8.53 7.53 -4.49
CA LEU A 213 8.99 6.91 -3.24
C LEU A 213 8.12 7.37 -2.09
N VAL A 214 7.22 6.50 -1.65
CA VAL A 214 6.37 6.73 -0.48
C VAL A 214 7.07 6.22 0.76
N THR A 215 7.21 7.08 1.76
CA THR A 215 7.82 6.76 3.06
C THR A 215 6.74 6.58 4.11
N PHE A 216 6.85 5.55 4.92
CA PHE A 216 5.98 5.29 6.06
C PHE A 216 6.79 5.31 7.35
N VAL A 217 6.29 6.04 8.34
CA VAL A 217 6.79 5.91 9.71
C VAL A 217 6.28 4.59 10.31
N GLU A 218 7.07 4.01 11.20
CA GLU A 218 6.61 2.82 11.91
C GLU A 218 5.50 3.18 12.88
N MET A 219 4.42 2.40 12.84
CA MET A 219 3.38 2.47 13.86
C MET A 219 3.69 1.43 14.94
N ASP A 220 4.16 1.88 16.10
CA ASP A 220 4.39 1.01 17.26
C ASP A 220 3.07 0.85 18.04
N LYS A 221 2.59 -0.40 18.14
CA LYS A 221 1.40 -0.76 18.95
C LYS A 221 1.56 -0.43 20.45
N LYS A 222 2.80 -0.21 20.91
CA LYS A 222 3.11 0.09 22.32
C LYS A 222 3.12 1.58 22.62
N VAL A 223 3.08 2.43 21.60
CA VAL A 223 3.05 3.89 21.76
C VAL A 223 1.60 4.36 21.82
N ASP A 224 1.31 5.21 22.80
CA ASP A 224 0.00 5.79 22.94
C ASP A 224 -0.29 6.79 21.82
N THR A 225 -1.34 6.52 21.04
CA THR A 225 -1.71 7.34 19.87
C THR A 225 -2.54 8.54 20.32
N PRO A 226 -2.19 9.78 19.92
CA PRO A 226 -3.00 10.96 20.24
C PRO A 226 -4.34 10.93 19.52
N GLU A 227 -5.39 11.42 20.20
CA GLU A 227 -6.67 11.70 19.54
C GLU A 227 -6.60 13.09 18.87
N ILE A 228 -7.19 13.21 17.70
CA ILE A 228 -7.17 14.46 16.91
C ILE A 228 -8.38 15.30 17.31
N THR A 229 -8.14 16.51 17.77
CA THR A 229 -9.16 17.49 18.15
C THR A 229 -9.30 18.58 17.09
N THR A 230 -10.38 19.37 17.18
CA THR A 230 -10.57 20.55 16.30
C THR A 230 -9.45 21.56 16.43
N ALA A 231 -8.74 21.62 17.56
CA ALA A 231 -7.59 22.49 17.75
C ALA A 231 -6.39 22.11 16.86
N CYS A 232 -6.28 20.83 16.43
CA CYS A 232 -5.22 20.37 15.55
C CYS A 232 -5.30 21.03 14.16
N TRP A 233 -6.48 21.50 13.71
CA TRP A 233 -6.64 22.21 12.44
C TRP A 233 -5.93 23.57 12.41
N ASN A 234 -5.61 24.13 13.57
CA ASN A 234 -4.90 25.40 13.66
C ASN A 234 -3.37 25.25 13.48
N ILE A 235 -2.87 24.01 13.40
CA ILE A 235 -1.44 23.66 13.32
C ILE A 235 -1.06 23.19 11.90
N LEU A 236 -2.05 22.79 11.11
CA LEU A 236 -1.91 22.33 9.73
C LEU A 236 -2.11 23.48 8.73
#